data_5ba94f47891ab4dde898320bdd79ed68
#
_entry.id   5ba94f47891ab4dde898320bdd79ed68
#
_cell.length_a   1.000
_cell.length_b   1.000
_cell.length_c   1.000
_cell.angle_alpha   90.00
_cell.angle_beta   90.00
_cell.angle_gamma   90.00
#
_symmetry.space_group_name_H-M   'P 1'
#
loop_
_entity.id
_entity.type
_entity.pdbx_description
1 polymer ?
#
loop_
_entity_poly.entity_id
_entity_poly.type
_entity_poly.pdbx_seq_one_letter_code
_entity_poly.pdbx_strand_id
1 'polypeptide(L)'
;FVDKAPEMLKFVEQNSPTRFTANRDPDPYAETEGGLKFGRNLSATPIRPAILGPWRDKLRQPAIQVDLNYEEVFDNHFLANPKKWGLLYAPRLIWRKLFGLRTRGNALITGLLKGCLDHGVEVWAEAPAKTLKITDGKITGIVIERDGENAEIDVTGGVILASGGFEWNRKMMAEYFPGPVEWTASPDTNTGDGQRMAMDAGAQLDRMDQALIMGTTPVTYEGKRQGLPAGDYFLPHSMIVNAHGQRFVNEKQMNIGLAFDKRDTETGHPFNLPAWRIYDGQYAAKYSHLMPKASVPDNRFQADTLEALAEMVGVDAEGLARTAKRFSEFARAGKDEDFGRGSSIWDTA
;
A
#
# COMPACT_ATOMS: atom_id res chain seq x y z
N PHE A 1 -21.10 9.10 -2.59
CA PHE A 1 -19.73 8.95 -3.12
C PHE A 1 -19.75 8.45 -4.56
N VAL A 2 -20.40 7.31 -4.83
CA VAL A 2 -20.41 6.66 -6.17
C VAL A 2 -20.90 7.61 -7.26
N ASP A 3 -22.02 8.30 -7.03
CA ASP A 3 -22.64 9.21 -8.00
C ASP A 3 -21.75 10.43 -8.31
N LYS A 4 -20.94 10.85 -7.35
CA LYS A 4 -20.06 12.02 -7.48
C LYS A 4 -18.65 11.70 -8.01
N ALA A 5 -18.27 10.44 -8.05
CA ALA A 5 -16.94 10.06 -8.52
C ALA A 5 -16.68 10.43 -9.99
N PRO A 6 -17.62 10.23 -10.95
CA PRO A 6 -17.43 10.69 -12.33
C PRO A 6 -17.37 12.22 -12.48
N GLU A 7 -18.12 12.96 -11.67
CA GLU A 7 -18.08 14.43 -11.67
C GLU A 7 -16.73 14.91 -11.14
N MET A 8 -16.25 14.33 -10.05
CA MET A 8 -14.91 14.62 -9.47
C MET A 8 -13.81 14.37 -10.50
N LEU A 9 -13.85 13.23 -11.21
CA LEU A 9 -12.86 12.91 -12.23
C LEU A 9 -12.82 13.99 -13.34
N LYS A 10 -13.98 14.37 -13.86
CA LYS A 10 -14.10 15.45 -14.86
C LYS A 10 -13.57 16.78 -14.32
N PHE A 11 -13.92 17.11 -13.07
CA PHE A 11 -13.44 18.33 -12.42
C PHE A 11 -11.90 18.36 -12.35
N VAL A 12 -11.27 17.27 -11.90
CA VAL A 12 -9.81 17.16 -11.81
C VAL A 12 -9.16 17.32 -13.17
N GLU A 13 -9.67 16.65 -14.22
CA GLU A 13 -9.12 16.74 -15.56
C GLU A 13 -9.32 18.11 -16.22
N GLN A 14 -10.37 18.83 -15.85
CA GLN A 14 -10.64 20.19 -16.36
C GLN A 14 -9.79 21.26 -15.66
N ASN A 15 -9.49 21.06 -14.37
CA ASN A 15 -8.82 22.05 -13.52
C ASN A 15 -7.36 21.73 -13.23
N SER A 16 -6.81 20.68 -13.82
CA SER A 16 -5.40 20.32 -13.69
C SER A 16 -4.86 19.66 -14.96
N PRO A 17 -3.54 19.56 -15.12
CA PRO A 17 -2.94 18.80 -16.21
C PRO A 17 -3.02 17.28 -16.00
N THR A 18 -3.60 16.80 -14.92
CA THR A 18 -3.80 15.36 -14.67
C THR A 18 -4.75 14.78 -15.71
N ARG A 19 -4.40 13.63 -16.27
CA ARG A 19 -5.27 12.81 -17.11
C ARG A 19 -5.20 11.39 -16.62
N PHE A 20 -6.29 10.64 -16.80
CA PHE A 20 -6.39 9.27 -16.32
C PHE A 20 -6.65 8.30 -17.46
N THR A 21 -6.15 7.09 -17.30
CA THR A 21 -6.50 5.92 -18.11
C THR A 21 -7.11 4.85 -17.21
N ALA A 22 -8.14 4.18 -17.69
CA ALA A 22 -8.71 3.03 -16.99
C ALA A 22 -7.79 1.82 -17.13
N ASN A 23 -7.46 1.20 -16.01
CA ASN A 23 -6.68 -0.01 -16.00
C ASN A 23 -7.52 -1.21 -16.45
N ARG A 24 -6.87 -2.20 -17.04
CA ARG A 24 -7.48 -3.48 -17.41
C ARG A 24 -7.22 -4.57 -16.39
N ASP A 25 -6.60 -4.23 -15.25
CA ASP A 25 -6.46 -5.16 -14.15
C ASP A 25 -7.84 -5.55 -13.61
N PRO A 26 -8.02 -6.80 -13.20
CA PRO A 26 -9.26 -7.25 -12.59
C PRO A 26 -9.54 -6.47 -11.29
N ASP A 27 -10.81 -6.24 -11.02
CA ASP A 27 -11.24 -5.74 -9.71
C ASP A 27 -11.14 -6.90 -8.69
N PRO A 28 -10.50 -6.72 -7.54
CA PRO A 28 -10.47 -7.74 -6.48
C PRO A 28 -11.86 -8.08 -5.92
N TYR A 29 -12.86 -7.28 -6.22
CA TYR A 29 -14.26 -7.47 -5.84
C TYR A 29 -15.18 -7.74 -7.03
N ALA A 30 -14.64 -8.24 -8.15
CA ALA A 30 -15.38 -8.48 -9.39
C ALA A 30 -16.57 -9.42 -9.22
N GLU A 31 -16.47 -10.38 -8.31
CA GLU A 31 -17.51 -11.39 -8.05
C GLU A 31 -18.55 -10.94 -7.02
N THR A 32 -18.40 -9.75 -6.41
CA THR A 32 -19.39 -9.20 -5.49
C THR A 32 -20.56 -8.55 -6.25
N GLU A 33 -21.72 -8.43 -5.63
CA GLU A 33 -22.86 -7.73 -6.20
C GLU A 33 -22.48 -6.28 -6.55
N GLY A 34 -22.73 -5.87 -7.78
CA GLY A 34 -22.34 -4.56 -8.32
C GLY A 34 -20.85 -4.45 -8.67
N GLY A 35 -20.07 -5.52 -8.55
CA GLY A 35 -18.67 -5.59 -8.97
C GLY A 35 -18.50 -5.49 -10.49
N LEU A 36 -17.40 -4.91 -10.93
CA LEU A 36 -16.99 -4.86 -12.33
C LEU A 36 -15.75 -5.70 -12.54
N LYS A 37 -15.70 -6.44 -13.64
CA LYS A 37 -14.51 -7.27 -13.94
C LYS A 37 -13.26 -6.42 -14.14
N PHE A 38 -13.40 -5.30 -14.85
CA PHE A 38 -12.28 -4.43 -15.25
C PHE A 38 -12.72 -2.96 -15.27
N GLY A 39 -11.74 -2.05 -15.29
CA GLY A 39 -11.98 -0.64 -15.56
C GLY A 39 -12.37 0.20 -14.34
N ARG A 40 -12.33 -0.35 -13.12
CA ARG A 40 -12.59 0.39 -11.89
C ARG A 40 -11.39 1.22 -11.45
N ASN A 41 -10.19 0.71 -11.67
CA ASN A 41 -8.95 1.38 -11.27
C ASN A 41 -8.46 2.33 -12.37
N LEU A 42 -7.99 3.50 -11.96
CA LEU A 42 -7.46 4.52 -12.85
C LEU A 42 -5.98 4.75 -12.57
N SER A 43 -5.20 4.95 -13.63
CA SER A 43 -3.81 5.39 -13.55
C SER A 43 -3.67 6.82 -14.07
N ALA A 44 -2.95 7.67 -13.34
CA ALA A 44 -2.53 8.96 -13.89
C ALA A 44 -1.57 8.75 -15.07
N THR A 45 -1.80 9.46 -16.17
CA THR A 45 -0.89 9.42 -17.32
C THR A 45 0.47 10.03 -16.97
N PRO A 46 1.55 9.62 -17.67
CA PRO A 46 2.87 10.16 -17.39
C PRO A 46 2.92 11.68 -17.54
N ILE A 47 3.50 12.34 -16.55
CA ILE A 47 3.64 13.80 -16.52
C ILE A 47 5.08 14.20 -16.20
N ARG A 48 5.48 15.39 -16.58
CA ARG A 48 6.81 15.95 -16.33
C ARG A 48 6.78 16.83 -15.07
N PRO A 49 7.42 16.48 -13.93
CA PRO A 49 7.42 17.31 -12.74
C PRO A 49 8.03 18.72 -12.94
N ALA A 50 8.81 18.91 -14.00
CA ALA A 50 9.37 20.23 -14.34
C ALA A 50 8.30 21.32 -14.54
N ILE A 51 7.02 20.97 -14.82
CA ILE A 51 5.93 21.93 -14.92
C ILE A 51 5.63 22.66 -13.60
N LEU A 52 6.10 22.11 -12.47
CA LEU A 52 5.92 22.69 -11.14
C LEU A 52 6.93 23.80 -10.82
N GLY A 53 7.93 24.04 -11.71
CA GLY A 53 8.99 25.00 -11.40
C GLY A 53 9.72 24.66 -10.08
N PRO A 54 9.87 25.63 -9.17
CA PRO A 54 10.56 25.41 -7.89
C PRO A 54 9.92 24.35 -7.00
N TRP A 55 8.63 24.10 -7.14
CA TRP A 55 7.91 23.08 -6.36
C TRP A 55 8.32 21.65 -6.71
N ARG A 56 8.96 21.43 -7.86
CA ARG A 56 9.46 20.12 -8.26
C ARG A 56 10.35 19.47 -7.20
N ASP A 57 11.22 20.27 -6.59
CA ASP A 57 12.24 19.79 -5.64
C ASP A 57 11.65 19.57 -4.23
N LYS A 58 10.40 20.02 -4.01
CA LYS A 58 9.62 19.74 -2.80
C LYS A 58 8.83 18.43 -2.86
N LEU A 59 8.77 17.77 -4.01
CA LEU A 59 8.08 16.49 -4.15
C LEU A 59 8.90 15.38 -3.50
N ARG A 60 8.32 14.70 -2.51
CA ARG A 60 8.92 13.50 -1.92
C ARG A 60 9.01 12.40 -2.96
N GLN A 61 10.17 11.77 -3.07
CA GLN A 61 10.39 10.68 -4.01
C GLN A 61 9.95 9.34 -3.40
N PRO A 62 9.52 8.36 -4.20
CA PRO A 62 9.20 7.03 -3.68
C PRO A 62 10.47 6.26 -3.30
N ALA A 63 10.35 5.30 -2.37
CA ALA A 63 11.44 4.43 -1.97
C ALA A 63 12.04 3.64 -3.16
N ILE A 64 11.23 3.29 -4.14
CA ILE A 64 11.65 2.69 -5.41
C ILE A 64 11.02 3.45 -6.57
N GLN A 65 11.86 4.08 -7.39
CA GLN A 65 11.42 4.77 -8.58
C GLN A 65 11.22 3.77 -9.73
N VAL A 66 9.97 3.55 -10.11
CA VAL A 66 9.60 2.76 -11.29
C VAL A 66 8.64 3.57 -12.14
N ASP A 67 9.09 4.05 -13.29
CA ASP A 67 8.30 4.92 -14.18
C ASP A 67 7.41 4.11 -15.14
N LEU A 68 6.57 3.24 -14.55
CA LEU A 68 5.58 2.41 -15.20
C LEU A 68 4.20 2.71 -14.66
N ASN A 69 3.20 2.77 -15.53
CA ASN A 69 1.80 2.82 -15.12
C ASN A 69 1.34 1.46 -14.58
N TYR A 70 0.27 1.44 -13.82
CA TYR A 70 -0.34 0.19 -13.38
C TYR A 70 -0.78 -0.69 -14.56
N GLU A 71 -1.39 -0.12 -15.59
CA GLU A 71 -1.74 -0.80 -16.84
C GLU A 71 -0.54 -1.55 -17.44
N GLU A 72 0.62 -0.91 -17.52
CA GLU A 72 1.83 -1.52 -18.08
C GLU A 72 2.38 -2.67 -17.24
N VAL A 73 2.15 -2.63 -15.93
CA VAL A 73 2.56 -3.68 -15.00
C VAL A 73 1.63 -4.89 -15.09
N PHE A 74 0.31 -4.66 -15.14
CA PHE A 74 -0.70 -5.71 -15.07
C PHE A 74 -1.00 -6.34 -16.45
N ASP A 75 -1.16 -5.54 -17.51
CA ASP A 75 -1.55 -6.03 -18.84
C ASP A 75 -0.62 -7.08 -19.45
N ASN A 76 0.62 -7.15 -19.03
CA ASN A 76 1.62 -8.05 -19.59
C ASN A 76 2.23 -9.00 -18.55
N HIS A 77 1.58 -9.19 -17.43
CA HIS A 77 2.07 -10.05 -16.35
C HIS A 77 3.58 -9.85 -16.09
N PHE A 78 3.97 -8.59 -15.84
CA PHE A 78 5.37 -8.21 -15.61
C PHE A 78 6.08 -9.14 -14.64
N LEU A 79 5.44 -9.44 -13.51
CA LEU A 79 6.02 -10.30 -12.49
C LEU A 79 6.26 -11.74 -12.99
N ALA A 80 5.44 -12.22 -13.93
CA ALA A 80 5.59 -13.57 -14.48
C ALA A 80 6.69 -13.68 -15.54
N ASN A 81 6.92 -12.62 -16.34
CA ASN A 81 7.86 -12.63 -17.47
C ASN A 81 8.71 -11.35 -17.56
N PRO A 82 9.53 -11.01 -16.56
CA PRO A 82 10.21 -9.73 -16.47
C PRO A 82 11.21 -9.47 -17.60
N LYS A 83 11.85 -10.50 -18.15
CA LYS A 83 12.81 -10.36 -19.27
C LYS A 83 12.12 -9.95 -20.56
N LYS A 84 11.03 -10.67 -20.94
CA LYS A 84 10.21 -10.34 -22.11
C LYS A 84 9.61 -8.93 -21.97
N TRP A 85 9.10 -8.64 -20.80
CA TRP A 85 8.51 -7.37 -20.48
C TRP A 85 9.55 -6.23 -20.52
N GLY A 86 10.74 -6.43 -19.92
CA GLY A 86 11.83 -5.47 -19.97
C GLY A 86 12.21 -5.11 -21.40
N LEU A 87 12.32 -6.09 -22.29
CA LEU A 87 12.61 -5.84 -23.71
C LEU A 87 11.50 -5.01 -24.37
N LEU A 88 10.24 -5.32 -24.10
CA LEU A 88 9.09 -4.64 -24.69
C LEU A 88 8.98 -3.17 -24.24
N TYR A 89 9.24 -2.90 -22.96
CA TYR A 89 9.07 -1.56 -22.37
C TYR A 89 10.36 -0.75 -22.24
N ALA A 90 11.54 -1.34 -22.46
CA ALA A 90 12.81 -0.63 -22.38
C ALA A 90 12.87 0.67 -23.21
N PRO A 91 12.41 0.71 -24.47
CA PRO A 91 12.42 1.96 -25.26
C PRO A 91 11.56 3.05 -24.60
N ARG A 92 10.39 2.68 -24.07
CA ARG A 92 9.47 3.58 -23.39
C ARG A 92 10.05 4.11 -22.07
N LEU A 93 10.68 3.25 -21.29
CA LEU A 93 11.35 3.65 -20.05
C LEU A 93 12.55 4.59 -20.32
N ILE A 94 13.34 4.30 -21.33
CA ILE A 94 14.44 5.17 -21.76
C ILE A 94 13.88 6.53 -22.18
N TRP A 95 12.84 6.54 -22.99
CA TRP A 95 12.18 7.77 -23.42
C TRP A 95 11.64 8.58 -22.24
N ARG A 96 10.94 7.95 -21.30
CA ARG A 96 10.45 8.60 -20.07
C ARG A 96 11.58 9.18 -19.25
N LYS A 97 12.68 8.44 -19.11
CA LYS A 97 13.87 8.92 -18.40
C LYS A 97 14.50 10.12 -19.07
N LEU A 98 14.68 10.08 -20.39
CA LEU A 98 15.24 11.20 -21.17
C LEU A 98 14.40 12.47 -21.08
N PHE A 99 13.08 12.33 -21.08
CA PHE A 99 12.15 13.46 -21.00
C PHE A 99 11.71 13.79 -19.57
N GLY A 100 12.24 13.12 -18.56
CA GLY A 100 11.95 13.37 -17.16
C GLY A 100 10.50 13.11 -16.78
N LEU A 101 9.81 12.19 -17.47
CA LEU A 101 8.43 11.83 -17.19
C LEU A 101 8.35 10.92 -15.95
N ARG A 102 7.33 11.14 -15.14
CA ARG A 102 7.00 10.32 -13.95
C ARG A 102 5.61 9.74 -14.09
N THR A 103 5.36 8.65 -13.39
CA THR A 103 4.09 7.91 -13.40
C THR A 103 3.54 7.72 -12.00
N ARG A 104 2.38 7.06 -11.88
CA ARG A 104 1.74 6.70 -10.61
C ARG A 104 1.54 7.90 -9.68
N GLY A 105 1.84 7.75 -8.36
CA GLY A 105 1.67 8.80 -7.37
C GLY A 105 2.43 10.09 -7.71
N ASN A 106 3.64 9.99 -8.26
CA ASN A 106 4.39 11.16 -8.69
C ASN A 106 3.67 11.94 -9.81
N ALA A 107 3.07 11.24 -10.77
CA ALA A 107 2.29 11.89 -11.83
C ALA A 107 1.03 12.54 -11.26
N LEU A 108 0.32 11.81 -10.39
CA LEU A 108 -0.90 12.30 -9.75
C LEU A 108 -0.64 13.59 -8.96
N ILE A 109 0.32 13.55 -8.05
CA ILE A 109 0.63 14.70 -7.19
C ILE A 109 1.17 15.87 -8.02
N THR A 110 2.01 15.61 -9.03
CA THR A 110 2.50 16.66 -9.96
C THR A 110 1.33 17.38 -10.61
N GLY A 111 0.37 16.64 -11.13
CA GLY A 111 -0.76 17.24 -11.83
C GLY A 111 -1.72 17.98 -10.91
N LEU A 112 -2.06 17.39 -9.76
CA LEU A 112 -2.93 18.03 -8.78
C LEU A 112 -2.30 19.30 -8.18
N LEU A 113 -1.03 19.25 -7.78
CA LEU A 113 -0.32 20.41 -7.27
C LEU A 113 -0.25 21.53 -8.32
N LYS A 114 0.03 21.18 -9.59
CA LYS A 114 0.01 22.17 -10.68
C LYS A 114 -1.35 22.81 -10.82
N GLY A 115 -2.43 22.02 -10.76
CA GLY A 115 -3.79 22.55 -10.78
C GLY A 115 -4.05 23.55 -9.65
N CYS A 116 -3.66 23.21 -8.42
CA CYS A 116 -3.77 24.12 -7.28
C CYS A 116 -3.01 25.44 -7.52
N LEU A 117 -1.75 25.36 -7.96
CA LEU A 117 -0.92 26.53 -8.22
C LEU A 117 -1.49 27.41 -9.34
N ASP A 118 -2.02 26.81 -10.42
CA ASP A 118 -2.62 27.54 -11.55
C ASP A 118 -3.92 28.26 -11.18
N HIS A 119 -4.60 27.80 -10.13
CA HIS A 119 -5.81 28.43 -9.59
C HIS A 119 -5.52 29.37 -8.40
N GLY A 120 -4.25 29.71 -8.16
CA GLY A 120 -3.87 30.67 -7.14
C GLY A 120 -3.97 30.15 -5.70
N VAL A 121 -4.01 28.83 -5.51
CA VAL A 121 -3.96 28.25 -4.17
C VAL A 121 -2.57 28.47 -3.58
N GLU A 122 -2.52 29.10 -2.40
CA GLU A 122 -1.29 29.24 -1.65
C GLU A 122 -0.93 27.89 -1.01
N VAL A 123 0.24 27.37 -1.36
CA VAL A 123 0.74 26.10 -0.84
C VAL A 123 1.91 26.38 0.11
N TRP A 124 1.80 25.94 1.33
CA TRP A 124 2.85 26.10 2.34
C TRP A 124 3.44 24.74 2.71
N ALA A 125 4.72 24.55 2.41
CA ALA A 125 5.50 23.44 2.91
C ALA A 125 6.14 23.81 4.26
N GLU A 126 6.45 22.77 5.05
CA GLU A 126 7.10 22.96 6.37
C GLU A 126 6.28 23.85 7.33
N ALA A 127 4.95 23.77 7.19
CA ALA A 127 3.99 24.51 8.00
C ALA A 127 2.99 23.56 8.68
N PRO A 128 3.43 22.76 9.66
CA PRO A 128 2.56 21.81 10.33
C PRO A 128 1.43 22.51 11.07
N ALA A 129 0.20 22.02 10.85
CA ALA A 129 -0.96 22.47 11.61
C ALA A 129 -0.89 21.92 13.04
N LYS A 130 -1.17 22.77 14.03
CA LYS A 130 -1.09 22.44 15.46
C LYS A 130 -2.47 22.26 16.08
N THR A 131 -3.34 23.26 15.93
CA THR A 131 -4.67 23.28 16.54
C THR A 131 -5.68 24.03 15.66
N LEU A 132 -6.95 23.72 15.84
CA LEU A 132 -8.04 24.51 15.28
C LEU A 132 -8.41 25.66 16.21
N LYS A 133 -8.74 26.83 15.65
CA LYS A 133 -9.34 27.93 16.40
C LYS A 133 -10.84 27.74 16.45
N ILE A 134 -11.39 27.78 17.66
CA ILE A 134 -12.82 27.60 17.89
C ILE A 134 -13.34 28.81 18.63
N THR A 135 -14.33 29.47 18.07
CA THR A 135 -15.03 30.62 18.69
C THR A 135 -16.52 30.34 18.64
N ASP A 136 -17.17 30.37 19.78
CA ASP A 136 -18.62 30.13 19.94
C ASP A 136 -19.07 28.79 19.27
N GLY A 137 -18.25 27.73 19.41
CA GLY A 137 -18.52 26.40 18.87
C GLY A 137 -18.31 26.26 17.35
N LYS A 138 -17.74 27.26 16.69
CA LYS A 138 -17.44 27.24 15.25
C LYS A 138 -15.93 27.27 15.01
N ILE A 139 -15.51 26.56 13.97
CA ILE A 139 -14.13 26.63 13.50
C ILE A 139 -13.93 27.98 12.78
N THR A 140 -13.09 28.84 13.34
CA THR A 140 -12.79 30.18 12.83
C THR A 140 -11.38 30.31 12.27
N GLY A 141 -10.52 29.32 12.47
CA GLY A 141 -9.16 29.36 11.99
C GLY A 141 -8.35 28.12 12.30
N ILE A 142 -7.07 28.22 12.03
CA ILE A 142 -6.08 27.18 12.31
C ILE A 142 -4.80 27.82 12.78
N VAL A 143 -4.12 27.20 13.74
CA VAL A 143 -2.78 27.57 14.16
C VAL A 143 -1.79 26.65 13.47
N ILE A 144 -0.82 27.23 12.82
CA ILE A 144 0.30 26.52 12.19
C ILE A 144 1.61 26.92 12.87
N GLU A 145 2.63 26.08 12.74
CA GLU A 145 4.01 26.48 13.05
C GLU A 145 4.73 26.82 11.74
N ARG A 146 5.36 27.96 11.68
CA ARG A 146 6.16 28.40 10.55
C ARG A 146 7.41 29.11 11.05
N ASP A 147 8.57 28.74 10.54
CA ASP A 147 9.87 29.31 10.92
C ASP A 147 10.13 29.26 12.46
N GLY A 148 9.57 28.25 13.14
CA GLY A 148 9.69 28.04 14.58
C GLY A 148 8.71 28.86 15.43
N GLU A 149 7.82 29.64 14.82
CA GLU A 149 6.82 30.43 15.48
C GLU A 149 5.40 29.98 15.13
N ASN A 150 4.47 30.17 16.07
CA ASN A 150 3.05 29.89 15.79
C ASN A 150 2.44 31.09 15.06
N ALA A 151 1.76 30.78 13.95
CA ALA A 151 0.98 31.75 13.18
C ALA A 151 -0.48 31.32 13.12
N GLU A 152 -1.38 32.27 13.28
CA GLU A 152 -2.81 32.06 13.19
C GLU A 152 -3.32 32.42 11.79
N ILE A 153 -4.17 31.56 11.23
CA ILE A 153 -4.84 31.80 9.97
C ILE A 153 -6.33 31.75 10.20
N ASP A 154 -7.00 32.87 9.95
CA ASP A 154 -8.45 32.92 10.01
C ASP A 154 -9.08 32.33 8.76
N VAL A 155 -10.17 31.59 8.91
CA VAL A 155 -10.89 30.95 7.82
C VAL A 155 -12.37 31.32 7.82
N THR A 156 -12.93 31.51 6.66
CA THR A 156 -14.36 31.82 6.48
C THR A 156 -15.17 30.64 5.98
N GLY A 157 -14.54 29.73 5.26
CA GLY A 157 -15.18 28.55 4.65
C GLY A 157 -15.06 27.27 5.47
N GLY A 158 -14.24 27.27 6.53
CA GLY A 158 -13.94 26.07 7.33
C GLY A 158 -12.57 25.46 7.00
N VAL A 159 -12.24 24.36 7.67
CA VAL A 159 -10.96 23.64 7.55
C VAL A 159 -11.22 22.21 7.07
N ILE A 160 -10.49 21.77 6.05
CA ILE A 160 -10.50 20.38 5.57
C ILE A 160 -9.28 19.68 6.15
N LEU A 161 -9.51 18.65 6.99
CA LEU A 161 -8.46 17.81 7.54
C LEU A 161 -8.19 16.64 6.57
N ALA A 162 -7.03 16.66 5.93
CA ALA A 162 -6.60 15.63 4.96
C ALA A 162 -5.16 15.16 5.24
N SER A 163 -4.76 15.11 6.52
CA SER A 163 -3.39 14.87 6.98
C SER A 163 -3.00 13.37 7.05
N GLY A 164 -3.82 12.47 6.52
CA GLY A 164 -3.55 11.03 6.54
C GLY A 164 -3.98 10.34 7.82
N GLY A 165 -3.40 9.17 8.08
CA GLY A 165 -3.71 8.32 9.22
C GLY A 165 -2.86 8.59 10.46
N PHE A 166 -2.81 7.58 11.35
CA PHE A 166 -2.08 7.68 12.63
C PHE A 166 -1.08 6.53 12.83
N GLU A 167 -0.81 5.76 11.82
CA GLU A 167 -0.05 4.51 11.91
C GLU A 167 1.42 4.68 12.33
N TRP A 168 1.96 5.90 12.31
CA TRP A 168 3.26 6.24 12.87
C TRP A 168 3.21 6.79 14.30
N ASN A 169 2.03 7.01 14.85
CA ASN A 169 1.83 7.39 16.23
C ASN A 169 1.67 6.16 17.12
N ARG A 170 2.75 5.74 17.76
CA ARG A 170 2.77 4.53 18.60
C ARG A 170 1.72 4.53 19.71
N LYS A 171 1.41 5.71 20.28
CA LYS A 171 0.41 5.83 21.34
C LYS A 171 -0.99 5.56 20.78
N MET A 172 -1.35 6.20 19.69
CA MET A 172 -2.64 5.98 19.03
C MET A 172 -2.75 4.54 18.49
N MET A 173 -1.68 3.99 17.96
CA MET A 173 -1.67 2.58 17.53
C MET A 173 -1.93 1.64 18.70
N ALA A 174 -1.29 1.83 19.84
CA ALA A 174 -1.53 0.99 21.02
C ALA A 174 -2.95 1.13 21.59
N GLU A 175 -3.55 2.32 21.46
CA GLU A 175 -4.89 2.60 21.96
C GLU A 175 -6.00 2.09 21.03
N TYR A 176 -5.87 2.32 19.73
CA TYR A 176 -6.95 2.08 18.77
C TYR A 176 -6.74 0.85 17.89
N PHE A 177 -5.52 0.54 17.55
CA PHE A 177 -5.17 -0.58 16.70
C PHE A 177 -4.01 -1.38 17.29
N PRO A 178 -4.24 -2.18 18.35
CA PRO A 178 -3.20 -3.01 18.97
C PRO A 178 -2.80 -4.21 18.13
N GLY A 179 -3.24 -4.27 16.90
CA GLY A 179 -2.91 -5.35 15.96
C GLY A 179 -1.42 -5.43 15.66
N PRO A 180 -0.97 -6.56 15.11
CA PRO A 180 0.43 -6.79 14.82
C PRO A 180 0.84 -5.97 13.59
N VAL A 181 1.41 -4.81 13.82
CA VAL A 181 2.04 -3.99 12.78
C VAL A 181 3.51 -3.82 13.12
N GLU A 182 4.36 -4.45 12.35
CA GLU A 182 5.81 -4.34 12.53
C GLU A 182 6.39 -3.25 11.63
N TRP A 183 5.93 -3.20 10.38
CA TRP A 183 6.43 -2.27 9.36
C TRP A 183 5.29 -1.52 8.71
N THR A 184 5.41 -0.19 8.69
CA THR A 184 4.41 0.71 8.12
C THR A 184 4.84 1.13 6.72
N ALA A 185 3.94 1.01 5.75
CA ALA A 185 4.20 1.35 4.34
C ALA A 185 3.81 2.78 3.96
N SER A 186 3.13 3.49 4.84
CA SER A 186 2.70 4.87 4.63
C SER A 186 3.81 5.89 4.97
N PRO A 187 3.64 7.17 4.59
CA PRO A 187 4.53 8.23 4.99
C PRO A 187 4.65 8.35 6.52
N ASP A 188 5.85 8.58 7.02
CA ASP A 188 6.15 8.72 8.45
C ASP A 188 5.57 10.00 9.09
N THR A 189 4.93 10.83 8.30
CA THR A 189 4.16 12.00 8.71
C THR A 189 2.71 11.68 9.10
N ASN A 190 2.26 10.42 8.93
CA ASN A 190 0.92 9.99 9.35
C ASN A 190 0.90 9.75 10.87
N THR A 191 0.84 10.84 11.65
CA THR A 191 0.96 10.85 13.11
C THR A 191 -0.36 11.14 13.84
N GLY A 192 -1.47 11.18 13.09
CA GLY A 192 -2.81 11.36 13.68
C GLY A 192 -3.14 12.81 14.03
N ASP A 193 -2.47 13.78 13.41
CA ASP A 193 -2.67 15.20 13.74
C ASP A 193 -4.09 15.66 13.42
N GLY A 194 -4.63 15.26 12.26
CA GLY A 194 -6.00 15.59 11.88
C GLY A 194 -7.04 14.98 12.82
N GLN A 195 -6.84 13.71 13.21
CA GLN A 195 -7.73 13.05 14.17
C GLN A 195 -7.72 13.74 15.52
N ARG A 196 -6.54 14.13 16.05
CA ARG A 196 -6.43 14.85 17.32
C ARG A 196 -7.10 16.22 17.25
N MET A 197 -6.83 17.00 16.22
CA MET A 197 -7.46 18.32 16.02
C MET A 197 -8.99 18.18 15.90
N ALA A 198 -9.48 17.13 15.24
CA ALA A 198 -10.92 16.89 15.15
C ALA A 198 -11.54 16.52 16.49
N MET A 199 -10.87 15.66 17.30
CA MET A 199 -11.33 15.33 18.66
C MET A 199 -11.36 16.55 19.57
N ASP A 200 -10.32 17.39 19.52
CA ASP A 200 -10.25 18.63 20.30
C ASP A 200 -11.39 19.60 19.93
N ALA A 201 -11.89 19.50 18.70
CA ALA A 201 -13.07 20.24 18.23
C ALA A 201 -14.42 19.52 18.51
N GLY A 202 -14.41 18.40 19.24
CA GLY A 202 -15.62 17.67 19.63
C GLY A 202 -16.08 16.62 18.62
N ALA A 203 -15.28 16.26 17.62
CA ALA A 203 -15.62 15.18 16.69
C ALA A 203 -15.48 13.81 17.37
N GLN A 204 -16.34 12.87 16.96
CA GLN A 204 -16.19 11.46 17.28
C GLN A 204 -15.32 10.76 16.25
N LEU A 205 -14.49 9.84 16.71
CA LEU A 205 -13.76 8.91 15.86
C LEU A 205 -14.53 7.58 15.75
N ASP A 206 -14.50 6.98 14.56
CA ASP A 206 -15.14 5.69 14.30
C ASP A 206 -14.17 4.78 13.55
N ARG A 207 -14.32 3.45 13.74
CA ARG A 207 -13.55 2.40 13.05
C ARG A 207 -12.03 2.58 13.14
N MET A 208 -11.56 3.06 14.27
CA MET A 208 -10.13 3.27 14.51
C MET A 208 -9.34 1.95 14.63
N ASP A 209 -10.05 0.85 14.82
CA ASP A 209 -9.54 -0.53 14.88
C ASP A 209 -9.41 -1.20 13.50
N GLN A 210 -9.67 -0.46 12.42
CA GLN A 210 -9.63 -1.02 11.07
C GLN A 210 -8.42 -0.52 10.28
N ALA A 211 -7.75 -1.44 9.59
CA ALA A 211 -6.63 -1.14 8.73
C ALA A 211 -6.60 -2.03 7.47
N LEU A 212 -5.99 -1.52 6.41
CA LEU A 212 -5.58 -2.33 5.28
C LEU A 212 -4.19 -2.88 5.56
N ILE A 213 -4.10 -4.18 5.81
CA ILE A 213 -2.85 -4.87 6.11
C ILE A 213 -2.45 -5.76 4.94
N MET A 214 -1.20 -5.65 4.54
CA MET A 214 -0.61 -6.46 3.48
C MET A 214 0.80 -6.92 3.86
N GLY A 215 1.29 -7.95 3.18
CA GLY A 215 2.68 -8.37 3.33
C GLY A 215 3.63 -7.27 2.84
N THR A 216 4.64 -6.96 3.65
CA THR A 216 5.66 -5.98 3.30
C THR A 216 7.07 -6.56 3.45
N THR A 217 8.02 -6.01 2.68
CA THR A 217 9.45 -6.24 2.90
C THR A 217 10.02 -5.04 3.62
N PRO A 218 10.73 -5.21 4.75
CA PRO A 218 11.35 -4.10 5.45
C PRO A 218 12.50 -3.51 4.62
N VAL A 219 12.44 -2.21 4.37
CA VAL A 219 13.46 -1.44 3.67
C VAL A 219 13.85 -0.21 4.48
N THR A 220 15.05 0.31 4.24
CA THR A 220 15.45 1.61 4.78
C THR A 220 15.15 2.69 3.74
N TYR A 221 14.33 3.65 4.11
CA TYR A 221 14.00 4.79 3.29
C TYR A 221 14.09 6.07 4.13
N GLU A 222 14.81 7.09 3.65
CA GLU A 222 15.08 8.35 4.38
C GLU A 222 15.59 8.12 5.82
N GLY A 223 16.46 7.12 6.00
CA GLY A 223 17.05 6.77 7.30
C GLY A 223 16.13 6.02 8.27
N LYS A 224 14.88 5.74 7.90
CA LYS A 224 13.92 5.01 8.72
C LYS A 224 13.57 3.65 8.12
N ARG A 225 13.27 2.70 8.97
CA ARG A 225 12.71 1.40 8.53
C ARG A 225 11.25 1.56 8.18
N GLN A 226 10.90 1.12 6.98
CA GLN A 226 9.54 1.12 6.45
C GLN A 226 9.21 -0.22 5.81
N GLY A 227 7.92 -0.53 5.68
CA GLY A 227 7.44 -1.65 4.90
C GLY A 227 7.29 -1.24 3.43
N LEU A 228 8.00 -1.91 2.53
CA LEU A 228 7.70 -1.81 1.10
C LEU A 228 6.65 -2.88 0.76
N PRO A 229 5.47 -2.53 0.20
CA PRO A 229 4.50 -3.54 -0.21
C PRO A 229 5.13 -4.60 -1.11
N ALA A 230 5.07 -5.85 -0.69
CA ALA A 230 5.69 -6.97 -1.36
C ALA A 230 4.66 -7.67 -2.25
N GLY A 231 4.55 -7.25 -3.51
CA GLY A 231 3.63 -7.86 -4.49
C GLY A 231 4.03 -9.25 -4.97
N ASP A 232 5.04 -9.84 -4.38
CA ASP A 232 5.58 -11.14 -4.77
C ASP A 232 5.09 -12.31 -3.90
N TYR A 233 4.48 -12.06 -2.72
CA TYR A 233 4.06 -13.14 -1.81
C TYR A 233 2.88 -13.97 -2.31
N PHE A 234 2.14 -13.47 -3.27
CA PHE A 234 1.01 -14.17 -3.89
C PHE A 234 1.36 -14.86 -5.22
N LEU A 235 2.63 -14.81 -5.67
CA LEU A 235 3.04 -15.49 -6.89
C LEU A 235 2.98 -17.03 -6.74
N PRO A 236 2.86 -17.78 -7.84
CA PRO A 236 2.88 -19.25 -7.80
C PRO A 236 4.10 -19.80 -7.06
N HIS A 237 3.98 -21.01 -6.54
CA HIS A 237 5.03 -21.71 -5.77
C HIS A 237 5.34 -21.10 -4.41
N SER A 238 4.40 -20.36 -3.83
CA SER A 238 4.53 -19.84 -2.47
C SER A 238 3.22 -19.94 -1.69
N MET A 239 3.32 -20.05 -0.38
CA MET A 239 2.21 -20.08 0.57
C MET A 239 2.61 -19.36 1.86
N ILE A 240 1.63 -18.92 2.66
CA ILE A 240 1.85 -18.35 3.98
C ILE A 240 1.37 -19.33 5.04
N VAL A 241 2.20 -19.59 6.04
CA VAL A 241 1.90 -20.48 7.17
C VAL A 241 2.16 -19.81 8.50
N ASN A 242 1.43 -20.21 9.54
CA ASN A 242 1.68 -19.83 10.94
C ASN A 242 2.73 -20.73 11.61
N ALA A 243 3.00 -20.53 12.88
CA ALA A 243 3.93 -21.34 13.67
C ALA A 243 3.56 -22.84 13.75
N HIS A 244 2.28 -23.17 13.55
CA HIS A 244 1.82 -24.57 13.47
C HIS A 244 1.98 -25.19 12.08
N GLY A 245 2.66 -24.52 11.16
CA GLY A 245 2.84 -24.96 9.77
C GLY A 245 1.55 -24.98 8.95
N GLN A 246 0.51 -24.28 9.37
CA GLN A 246 -0.81 -24.25 8.72
C GLN A 246 -0.99 -23.01 7.87
N ARG A 247 -1.46 -23.18 6.63
CA ARG A 247 -2.03 -22.05 5.85
C ARG A 247 -3.27 -21.51 6.54
N PHE A 248 -3.49 -20.22 6.46
CA PHE A 248 -4.60 -19.56 7.13
C PHE A 248 -5.27 -18.45 6.28
N VAL A 249 -4.84 -18.26 5.04
CA VAL A 249 -5.34 -17.19 4.17
C VAL A 249 -5.20 -17.56 2.69
N ASN A 250 -6.05 -16.98 1.85
CA ASN A 250 -5.75 -16.84 0.42
C ASN A 250 -4.70 -15.73 0.26
N GLU A 251 -3.50 -16.08 -0.14
CA GLU A 251 -2.36 -15.18 -0.25
C GLU A 251 -2.60 -14.03 -1.25
N LYS A 252 -3.53 -14.16 -2.17
CA LYS A 252 -3.88 -13.12 -3.15
C LYS A 252 -5.06 -12.23 -2.72
N GLN A 253 -5.64 -12.49 -1.56
CA GLN A 253 -6.69 -11.64 -1.01
C GLN A 253 -6.18 -10.20 -0.79
N MET A 254 -6.99 -9.21 -1.14
CA MET A 254 -6.59 -7.79 -1.08
C MET A 254 -6.23 -7.31 0.32
N ASN A 255 -7.02 -7.69 1.33
CA ASN A 255 -6.71 -7.41 2.73
C ASN A 255 -6.52 -8.72 3.50
N ILE A 256 -5.27 -9.10 3.71
CA ILE A 256 -4.91 -10.30 4.48
C ILE A 256 -4.87 -10.03 5.99
N GLY A 257 -5.03 -8.77 6.41
CA GLY A 257 -4.85 -8.33 7.77
C GLY A 257 -5.79 -8.98 8.78
N LEU A 258 -7.04 -9.21 8.40
CA LEU A 258 -8.00 -9.90 9.28
C LEU A 258 -7.56 -11.30 9.66
N ALA A 259 -6.91 -12.02 8.73
CA ALA A 259 -6.36 -13.34 9.00
C ALA A 259 -5.13 -13.29 9.91
N PHE A 260 -4.30 -12.26 9.79
CA PHE A 260 -3.14 -12.04 10.66
C PHE A 260 -3.55 -11.56 12.06
N ASP A 261 -4.59 -10.75 12.16
CA ASP A 261 -5.09 -10.22 13.45
C ASP A 261 -6.07 -11.17 14.16
N LYS A 262 -6.33 -12.36 13.61
CA LYS A 262 -7.13 -13.37 14.31
C LYS A 262 -6.49 -13.70 15.65
N ARG A 263 -7.21 -13.40 16.74
CA ARG A 263 -6.70 -13.56 18.10
C ARG A 263 -7.21 -14.84 18.73
N ASP A 264 -6.33 -15.42 19.52
CA ASP A 264 -6.69 -16.46 20.46
C ASP A 264 -7.61 -15.89 21.55
N THR A 265 -8.71 -16.57 21.84
CA THR A 265 -9.76 -16.07 22.76
C THR A 265 -9.34 -16.09 24.23
N GLU A 266 -8.36 -16.92 24.60
CA GLU A 266 -7.91 -17.05 25.98
C GLU A 266 -6.75 -16.09 26.27
N THR A 267 -5.80 -15.99 25.35
CA THR A 267 -4.56 -15.21 25.56
C THR A 267 -4.62 -13.81 24.95
N GLY A 268 -5.54 -13.54 24.01
CA GLY A 268 -5.61 -12.30 23.25
C GLY A 268 -4.47 -12.10 22.25
N HIS A 269 -3.54 -13.06 22.13
CA HIS A 269 -2.44 -12.96 21.18
C HIS A 269 -2.87 -13.32 19.74
N PRO A 270 -2.24 -12.73 18.71
CA PRO A 270 -2.48 -13.12 17.33
C PRO A 270 -2.14 -14.60 17.11
N PHE A 271 -3.15 -15.41 16.77
CA PHE A 271 -3.02 -16.85 16.61
C PHE A 271 -2.11 -17.27 15.43
N ASN A 272 -2.10 -16.47 14.37
CA ASN A 272 -1.37 -16.77 13.14
C ASN A 272 0.02 -16.13 13.09
N LEU A 273 0.53 -15.60 14.20
CA LEU A 273 1.87 -15.01 14.26
C LEU A 273 2.78 -15.76 15.24
N PRO A 274 4.08 -15.86 14.94
CA PRO A 274 4.73 -15.42 13.69
C PRO A 274 4.25 -16.18 12.47
N ALA A 275 4.23 -15.50 11.31
CA ALA A 275 3.87 -16.09 10.04
C ALA A 275 5.06 -16.10 9.08
N TRP A 276 5.15 -17.15 8.27
CA TRP A 276 6.23 -17.34 7.33
C TRP A 276 5.70 -17.54 5.91
N ARG A 277 6.30 -16.83 4.97
CA ARG A 277 6.12 -17.16 3.56
C ARG A 277 7.09 -18.26 3.18
N ILE A 278 6.56 -19.42 2.82
CA ILE A 278 7.31 -20.56 2.32
C ILE A 278 7.24 -20.57 0.80
N TYR A 279 8.36 -20.81 0.13
CA TYR A 279 8.44 -20.93 -1.32
C TYR A 279 9.48 -21.98 -1.72
N ASP A 280 9.31 -22.58 -2.90
CA ASP A 280 10.18 -23.63 -3.39
C ASP A 280 11.31 -23.12 -4.30
N GLY A 281 12.17 -24.02 -4.76
CA GLY A 281 13.28 -23.71 -5.67
C GLY A 281 12.81 -23.17 -7.02
N GLN A 282 11.61 -23.51 -7.49
CA GLN A 282 11.04 -22.97 -8.73
C GLN A 282 10.70 -21.49 -8.57
N TYR A 283 10.11 -21.12 -7.42
CA TYR A 283 9.91 -19.73 -7.07
C TYR A 283 11.23 -18.97 -7.03
N ALA A 284 12.21 -19.51 -6.31
CA ALA A 284 13.52 -18.87 -6.16
C ALA A 284 14.21 -18.64 -7.52
N ALA A 285 14.18 -19.63 -8.41
CA ALA A 285 14.78 -19.51 -9.74
C ALA A 285 14.06 -18.48 -10.64
N LYS A 286 12.74 -18.38 -10.53
CA LYS A 286 11.92 -17.53 -11.41
C LYS A 286 11.76 -16.10 -10.91
N TYR A 287 11.59 -15.91 -9.61
CA TYR A 287 11.12 -14.66 -9.04
C TYR A 287 12.09 -13.99 -8.04
N SER A 288 13.22 -14.62 -7.68
CA SER A 288 14.14 -14.06 -6.68
C SER A 288 14.66 -12.65 -7.04
N HIS A 289 14.78 -12.34 -8.33
CA HIS A 289 15.20 -11.03 -8.82
C HIS A 289 14.17 -9.92 -8.62
N LEU A 290 12.91 -10.26 -8.33
CA LEU A 290 11.83 -9.32 -8.03
C LEU A 290 11.78 -8.94 -6.55
N MET A 291 12.42 -9.75 -5.70
CA MET A 291 12.42 -9.52 -4.26
C MET A 291 13.32 -8.34 -3.93
N PRO A 292 12.78 -7.27 -3.32
CA PRO A 292 13.62 -6.20 -2.81
C PRO A 292 14.59 -6.76 -1.76
N LYS A 293 15.80 -6.23 -1.73
CA LYS A 293 16.73 -6.56 -0.66
C LYS A 293 16.18 -6.00 0.64
N ALA A 294 15.86 -6.86 1.58
CA ALA A 294 15.46 -6.43 2.91
C ALA A 294 16.59 -5.70 3.61
N SER A 295 16.25 -4.67 4.38
CA SER A 295 17.21 -3.97 5.24
C SER A 295 17.40 -4.66 6.60
N VAL A 296 16.67 -5.75 6.84
CA VAL A 296 16.76 -6.56 8.04
C VAL A 296 17.54 -7.82 7.71
N PRO A 297 18.68 -8.09 8.36
CA PRO A 297 19.32 -9.39 8.29
C PRO A 297 18.37 -10.47 8.84
N ASP A 298 18.60 -11.71 8.44
CA ASP A 298 17.94 -12.90 9.01
C ASP A 298 16.42 -13.01 8.78
N ASN A 299 15.88 -12.36 7.74
CA ASN A 299 14.50 -12.54 7.35
C ASN A 299 14.30 -13.54 6.19
N ARG A 300 15.37 -14.18 5.73
CA ARG A 300 15.36 -15.20 4.68
C ARG A 300 16.19 -16.38 5.08
N PHE A 301 15.56 -17.53 5.09
CA PHE A 301 16.15 -18.81 5.44
C PHE A 301 16.06 -19.75 4.24
N GLN A 302 17.00 -20.67 4.11
CA GLN A 302 17.02 -21.66 3.06
C GLN A 302 17.51 -22.99 3.64
N ALA A 303 16.83 -24.07 3.27
CA ALA A 303 17.21 -25.43 3.58
C ALA A 303 16.86 -26.37 2.44
N ASP A 304 17.48 -27.54 2.42
CA ASP A 304 17.23 -28.55 1.39
C ASP A 304 15.94 -29.33 1.59
N THR A 305 15.43 -29.36 2.83
CA THR A 305 14.17 -30.04 3.21
C THR A 305 13.23 -29.12 3.97
N LEU A 306 11.93 -29.48 3.98
CA LEU A 306 10.92 -28.75 4.74
C LEU A 306 11.15 -28.88 6.26
N GLU A 307 11.62 -30.03 6.71
CA GLU A 307 11.90 -30.31 8.12
C GLU A 307 13.03 -29.40 8.63
N ALA A 308 14.14 -29.35 7.89
CA ALA A 308 15.27 -28.48 8.24
C ALA A 308 14.86 -26.98 8.20
N LEU A 309 14.04 -26.58 7.21
CA LEU A 309 13.52 -25.22 7.15
C LEU A 309 12.62 -24.91 8.36
N ALA A 310 11.73 -25.83 8.71
CA ALA A 310 10.82 -25.68 9.83
C ALA A 310 11.57 -25.51 11.16
N GLU A 311 12.61 -26.32 11.38
CA GLU A 311 13.48 -26.22 12.55
C GLU A 311 14.18 -24.83 12.62
N MET A 312 14.73 -24.35 11.50
CA MET A 312 15.41 -23.05 11.44
C MET A 312 14.51 -21.87 11.82
N VAL A 313 13.22 -21.94 11.52
CA VAL A 313 12.27 -20.82 11.71
C VAL A 313 11.28 -21.06 12.86
N GLY A 314 11.39 -22.17 13.58
CA GLY A 314 10.53 -22.49 14.71
C GLY A 314 9.09 -22.82 14.34
N VAL A 315 8.87 -23.46 13.17
CA VAL A 315 7.56 -23.91 12.67
C VAL A 315 7.41 -25.42 12.95
N ASP A 316 6.20 -25.88 13.25
CA ASP A 316 5.90 -27.32 13.34
C ASP A 316 6.19 -28.02 12.00
N ALA A 317 7.19 -28.91 12.01
CA ALA A 317 7.67 -29.58 10.82
C ALA A 317 6.61 -30.54 10.22
N GLU A 318 5.88 -31.28 11.05
CA GLU A 318 4.82 -32.16 10.57
C GLU A 318 3.65 -31.37 10.02
N GLY A 319 3.24 -30.28 10.65
CA GLY A 319 2.23 -29.36 10.20
C GLY A 319 2.58 -28.76 8.84
N LEU A 320 3.83 -28.30 8.70
CA LEU A 320 4.34 -27.75 7.45
C LEU A 320 4.34 -28.81 6.32
N ALA A 321 4.79 -30.02 6.59
CA ALA A 321 4.81 -31.12 5.61
C ALA A 321 3.39 -31.49 5.16
N ARG A 322 2.43 -31.61 6.10
CA ARG A 322 1.01 -31.84 5.76
C ARG A 322 0.44 -30.73 4.90
N THR A 323 0.69 -29.49 5.25
CA THR A 323 0.23 -28.32 4.52
C THR A 323 0.82 -28.25 3.11
N ALA A 324 2.12 -28.46 2.98
CA ALA A 324 2.78 -28.44 1.66
C ALA A 324 2.27 -29.54 0.73
N LYS A 325 2.03 -30.76 1.28
CA LYS A 325 1.43 -31.86 0.52
C LYS A 325 0.02 -31.49 0.02
N ARG A 326 -0.86 -31.01 0.92
CA ARG A 326 -2.22 -30.61 0.62
C ARG A 326 -2.27 -29.46 -0.40
N PHE A 327 -1.44 -28.45 -0.22
CA PHE A 327 -1.32 -27.33 -1.16
C PHE A 327 -0.88 -27.79 -2.56
N SER A 328 0.04 -28.76 -2.63
CA SER A 328 0.49 -29.36 -3.89
C SER A 328 -0.61 -30.18 -4.57
N GLU A 329 -1.47 -30.84 -3.80
CA GLU A 329 -2.64 -31.55 -4.31
C GLU A 329 -3.63 -30.59 -4.93
N PHE A 330 -3.95 -29.48 -4.28
CA PHE A 330 -4.79 -28.40 -4.80
C PHE A 330 -4.21 -27.78 -6.08
N ALA A 331 -2.92 -27.52 -6.10
CA ALA A 331 -2.26 -26.98 -7.29
C ALA A 331 -2.37 -27.92 -8.51
N ARG A 332 -2.26 -29.24 -8.30
CA ARG A 332 -2.46 -30.23 -9.36
C ARG A 332 -3.92 -30.36 -9.80
N ALA A 333 -4.84 -30.25 -8.85
CA ALA A 333 -6.28 -30.30 -9.12
C ALA A 333 -6.81 -28.99 -9.74
N GLY A 334 -6.04 -27.89 -9.67
CA GLY A 334 -6.47 -26.57 -10.12
C GLY A 334 -7.58 -25.95 -9.24
N LYS A 335 -7.72 -26.42 -7.99
CA LYS A 335 -8.76 -25.96 -7.09
C LYS A 335 -8.25 -25.98 -5.64
N ASP A 336 -8.21 -24.82 -5.01
CA ASP A 336 -7.90 -24.65 -3.58
C ASP A 336 -9.20 -24.74 -2.77
N GLU A 337 -9.40 -25.85 -2.07
CA GLU A 337 -10.62 -26.09 -1.28
C GLU A 337 -10.56 -25.43 0.11
N ASP A 338 -9.38 -24.98 0.56
CA ASP A 338 -9.23 -24.38 1.88
C ASP A 338 -9.54 -22.89 1.87
N PHE A 339 -9.02 -22.15 0.89
CA PHE A 339 -9.11 -20.68 0.86
C PHE A 339 -9.54 -20.12 -0.51
N GLY A 340 -9.83 -20.98 -1.49
CA GLY A 340 -10.33 -20.59 -2.80
C GLY A 340 -9.31 -19.85 -3.68
N ARG A 341 -7.99 -19.97 -3.40
CA ARG A 341 -6.98 -19.34 -4.26
C ARG A 341 -7.07 -19.86 -5.69
N GLY A 342 -7.14 -18.92 -6.65
CA GLY A 342 -7.35 -19.24 -8.05
C GLY A 342 -8.81 -19.34 -8.48
N SER A 343 -9.78 -19.06 -7.61
CA SER A 343 -11.21 -19.15 -7.93
C SER A 343 -11.80 -17.85 -8.47
N SER A 344 -11.17 -16.71 -8.21
CA SER A 344 -11.63 -15.40 -8.68
C SER A 344 -10.84 -14.93 -9.91
N ILE A 345 -11.42 -13.98 -10.65
CA ILE A 345 -10.70 -13.33 -11.77
C ILE A 345 -9.45 -12.57 -11.28
N TRP A 346 -9.52 -12.02 -10.08
CA TRP A 346 -8.38 -11.37 -9.42
C TRP A 346 -7.26 -12.38 -9.11
N ASP A 347 -7.61 -13.56 -8.63
CA ASP A 347 -6.64 -14.59 -8.26
C ASP A 347 -5.88 -15.14 -9.46
N THR A 348 -6.51 -15.13 -10.64
CA THR A 348 -5.94 -15.70 -11.89
C THR A 348 -5.23 -14.67 -12.76
N ALA A 349 -5.27 -13.39 -12.41
CA ALA A 349 -4.68 -12.28 -13.17
C ALA A 349 -3.17 -12.12 -12.97
#